data_81b2bbb8e681512ed1aa91afbb85f391
#
_entry.id   81b2bbb8e681512ed1aa91afbb85f391
#
_cell.length_a   1.000
_cell.length_b   1.000
_cell.length_c   1.000
_cell.angle_alpha   90.00
_cell.angle_beta   90.00
_cell.angle_gamma   90.00
#
_symmetry.space_group_name_H-M   'P 1'
#
loop_
_entity.id
_entity.type
_entity.pdbx_description
1 polymer ?
#
loop_
_entity_poly.entity_id
_entity_poly.type
_entity_poly.pdbx_seq_one_letter_code
_entity_poly.pdbx_strand_id
1 'polypeptide(L)'
;MKQAIKNIILTATILAAVYFCIRYPGYISGAVNDSIIRCMDVMIPSMFIFMCISSITVNSGLHSIISIPFRPAAKYIFRLSDSQFGVFMLSLVSGYPAGIKLLADCYNKNALSKNDFDRLSCFCFASGPAFIIGTISGVLYPDTPAGIIVFLSVTAGNILSAVLCGLFSRIPSKEKPRIKTDISAECFINSTVSSARAIFQMCVMIVAFSGVLQILKLSGAVNLISEAAAYITGNKVGTVSSIIACILEISNIITLPKNDISMLPVVASLLSFGGICVLIQIIAISGGLLNIKKFISVRLFSAFASALFLSLIHISEPHETCADLVC
;
A
#
# COMPACT_ATOMS: atom_id res chain seq x y z
N MET A 1 -25.29 -15.98 -23.15
CA MET A 1 -26.05 -14.89 -22.50
C MET A 1 -25.20 -14.10 -21.47
N LYS A 2 -24.61 -14.70 -20.41
CA LYS A 2 -23.79 -13.98 -19.42
C LYS A 2 -22.61 -13.18 -20.02
N GLN A 3 -21.87 -13.74 -20.99
CA GLN A 3 -20.76 -13.06 -21.65
C GLN A 3 -21.20 -11.85 -22.50
N ALA A 4 -22.31 -11.97 -23.21
CA ALA A 4 -22.87 -10.87 -24.01
C ALA A 4 -23.31 -9.70 -23.10
N ILE A 5 -23.98 -9.97 -22.00
CA ILE A 5 -24.37 -8.95 -21.02
C ILE A 5 -23.13 -8.26 -20.44
N LYS A 6 -22.10 -9.02 -20.07
CA LYS A 6 -20.83 -8.45 -19.58
C LYS A 6 -20.18 -7.52 -20.61
N ASN A 7 -20.15 -7.93 -21.88
CA ASN A 7 -19.58 -7.10 -22.96
C ASN A 7 -20.38 -5.82 -23.18
N ILE A 8 -21.73 -5.90 -23.14
CA ILE A 8 -22.61 -4.72 -23.27
C ILE A 8 -22.36 -3.74 -22.12
N ILE A 9 -22.32 -4.22 -20.87
CA ILE A 9 -22.03 -3.36 -19.71
C ILE A 9 -20.66 -2.70 -19.84
N LEU A 10 -19.63 -3.47 -20.21
CA LEU A 10 -18.28 -2.91 -20.39
C LEU A 10 -18.24 -1.84 -21.48
N THR A 11 -18.88 -2.09 -22.63
CA THR A 11 -18.95 -1.12 -23.72
C THR A 11 -19.70 0.14 -23.29
N ALA A 12 -20.84 0.00 -22.62
CA ALA A 12 -21.60 1.14 -22.09
C ALA A 12 -20.77 1.98 -21.10
N THR A 13 -20.00 1.32 -20.21
CA THR A 13 -19.11 2.00 -19.26
C THR A 13 -18.01 2.78 -19.99
N ILE A 14 -17.40 2.20 -21.03
CA ILE A 14 -16.37 2.88 -21.82
C ILE A 14 -16.98 4.09 -22.56
N LEU A 15 -18.14 3.93 -23.19
CA LEU A 15 -18.82 5.03 -23.89
C LEU A 15 -19.20 6.17 -22.92
N ALA A 16 -19.68 5.83 -21.73
CA ALA A 16 -19.97 6.82 -20.69
C ALA A 16 -18.69 7.56 -20.26
N ALA A 17 -17.57 6.86 -20.07
CA ALA A 17 -16.30 7.49 -19.74
C ALA A 17 -15.83 8.45 -20.83
N VAL A 18 -15.92 8.05 -22.11
CA VAL A 18 -15.59 8.91 -23.26
C VAL A 18 -16.51 10.14 -23.30
N TYR A 19 -17.81 9.97 -23.06
CA TYR A 19 -18.75 11.08 -22.97
C TYR A 19 -18.34 12.10 -21.91
N PHE A 20 -17.99 11.66 -20.68
CA PHE A 20 -17.55 12.56 -19.64
C PHE A 20 -16.23 13.27 -19.99
N CYS A 21 -15.28 12.57 -20.62
CA CYS A 21 -14.03 13.16 -21.09
C CYS A 21 -14.26 14.30 -22.11
N ILE A 22 -15.20 14.12 -23.02
CA ILE A 22 -15.53 15.14 -24.05
C ILE A 22 -16.35 16.28 -23.45
N ARG A 23 -17.28 15.99 -22.52
CA ARG A 23 -18.21 16.97 -21.95
C ARG A 23 -17.56 17.87 -20.89
N TYR A 24 -16.58 17.33 -20.14
CA TYR A 24 -15.93 17.99 -19.00
C TYR A 24 -14.40 17.92 -19.06
N PRO A 25 -13.76 18.33 -20.19
CA PRO A 25 -12.31 18.11 -20.38
C PRO A 25 -11.46 18.85 -19.33
N GLY A 26 -11.86 20.09 -18.92
CA GLY A 26 -11.12 20.86 -17.95
C GLY A 26 -11.08 20.23 -16.55
N TYR A 27 -12.17 19.64 -16.09
CA TYR A 27 -12.21 18.95 -14.78
C TYR A 27 -11.36 17.69 -14.79
N ILE A 28 -11.41 16.93 -15.88
CA ILE A 28 -10.64 15.67 -15.95
C ILE A 28 -9.15 15.97 -16.13
N SER A 29 -8.78 16.90 -17.01
CA SER A 29 -7.38 17.30 -17.18
C SER A 29 -6.80 17.92 -15.92
N GLY A 30 -7.59 18.71 -15.18
CA GLY A 30 -7.19 19.24 -13.88
C GLY A 30 -6.85 18.12 -12.86
N ALA A 31 -7.75 17.16 -12.68
CA ALA A 31 -7.51 16.03 -11.78
C ALA A 31 -6.31 15.17 -12.19
N VAL A 32 -6.11 14.96 -13.49
CA VAL A 32 -4.94 14.28 -14.06
C VAL A 32 -3.66 15.07 -13.75
N ASN A 33 -3.66 16.38 -14.00
CA ASN A 33 -2.51 17.24 -13.73
C ASN A 33 -2.12 17.26 -12.25
N ASP A 34 -3.10 17.41 -11.34
CA ASP A 34 -2.88 17.37 -9.90
C ASP A 34 -2.26 16.04 -9.44
N SER A 35 -2.65 14.93 -10.06
CA SER A 35 -2.07 13.63 -9.73
C SER A 35 -0.67 13.44 -10.31
N ILE A 36 -0.36 14.01 -11.47
CA ILE A 36 1.00 14.05 -12.02
C ILE A 36 1.92 14.82 -11.07
N ILE A 37 1.50 16.01 -10.62
CA ILE A 37 2.25 16.83 -9.67
C ILE A 37 2.50 16.03 -8.39
N ARG A 38 1.49 15.39 -7.81
CA ARG A 38 1.67 14.53 -6.62
C ARG A 38 2.65 13.39 -6.86
N CYS A 39 2.65 12.78 -8.03
CA CYS A 39 3.62 11.75 -8.36
C CYS A 39 5.05 12.29 -8.40
N MET A 40 5.25 13.45 -9.00
CA MET A 40 6.57 14.07 -9.15
C MET A 40 7.11 14.63 -7.83
N ASP A 41 6.27 15.30 -7.05
CA ASP A 41 6.69 16.03 -5.86
C ASP A 41 6.70 15.17 -4.59
N VAL A 42 5.86 14.13 -4.52
CA VAL A 42 5.70 13.33 -3.31
C VAL A 42 6.10 11.87 -3.52
N MET A 43 5.47 11.18 -4.50
CA MET A 43 5.62 9.72 -4.62
C MET A 43 7.02 9.31 -5.06
N ILE A 44 7.54 9.92 -6.13
CA ILE A 44 8.86 9.59 -6.67
C ILE A 44 9.95 9.92 -5.65
N PRO A 45 10.07 11.15 -5.10
CA PRO A 45 11.14 11.48 -4.16
C PRO A 45 11.10 10.64 -2.87
N SER A 46 9.90 10.32 -2.37
CA SER A 46 9.77 9.58 -1.12
C SER A 46 10.05 8.07 -1.26
N MET A 47 9.74 7.46 -2.41
CA MET A 47 9.74 6.00 -2.53
C MET A 47 10.88 5.44 -3.38
N PHE A 48 11.38 6.19 -4.38
CA PHE A 48 12.32 5.66 -5.38
C PHE A 48 13.61 5.11 -4.76
N ILE A 49 14.23 5.88 -3.86
CA ILE A 49 15.49 5.47 -3.21
C ILE A 49 15.31 4.21 -2.37
N PHE A 50 14.22 4.13 -1.60
CA PHE A 50 13.92 2.93 -0.79
C PHE A 50 13.65 1.70 -1.66
N MET A 51 12.98 1.89 -2.80
CA MET A 51 12.77 0.82 -3.78
C MET A 51 14.09 0.35 -4.39
N CYS A 52 14.99 1.27 -4.74
CA CYS A 52 16.31 0.92 -5.28
C CYS A 52 17.14 0.13 -4.26
N ILE A 53 17.25 0.64 -3.03
CA ILE A 53 18.00 -0.03 -1.95
C ILE A 53 17.44 -1.44 -1.70
N SER A 54 16.13 -1.57 -1.57
CA SER A 54 15.50 -2.87 -1.32
C SER A 54 15.67 -3.83 -2.50
N SER A 55 15.52 -3.35 -3.73
CA SER A 55 15.72 -4.15 -4.94
C SER A 55 17.17 -4.63 -5.10
N ILE A 56 18.14 -3.75 -4.89
CA ILE A 56 19.57 -4.08 -4.91
C ILE A 56 19.85 -5.14 -3.83
N THR A 57 19.38 -4.93 -2.60
CA THR A 57 19.62 -5.83 -1.47
C THR A 57 19.01 -7.21 -1.70
N VAL A 58 17.83 -7.31 -2.30
CA VAL A 58 17.21 -8.60 -2.63
C VAL A 58 17.92 -9.26 -3.81
N ASN A 59 18.19 -8.51 -4.87
CA ASN A 59 18.78 -9.06 -6.08
C ASN A 59 20.25 -9.46 -5.90
N SER A 60 20.98 -8.78 -5.03
CA SER A 60 22.35 -9.17 -4.63
C SER A 60 22.42 -10.34 -3.62
N GLY A 61 21.27 -10.82 -3.11
CA GLY A 61 21.24 -11.89 -2.10
C GLY A 61 21.56 -11.44 -0.67
N LEU A 62 21.82 -10.14 -0.44
CA LEU A 62 22.20 -9.60 0.88
C LEU A 62 21.04 -9.58 1.89
N HIS A 63 19.78 -9.64 1.42
CA HIS A 63 18.58 -9.63 2.28
C HIS A 63 18.58 -10.74 3.34
N SER A 64 19.18 -11.91 3.07
CA SER A 64 19.31 -12.98 4.06
C SER A 64 20.28 -12.67 5.19
N ILE A 65 21.20 -11.72 5.00
CA ILE A 65 22.14 -11.27 6.03
C ILE A 65 21.43 -10.36 7.04
N ILE A 66 20.49 -9.53 6.56
CA ILE A 66 19.69 -8.62 7.41
C ILE A 66 18.87 -9.41 8.44
N SER A 67 18.46 -10.62 8.14
CA SER A 67 17.69 -11.47 9.05
C SER A 67 18.51 -12.14 10.14
N ILE A 68 19.84 -12.17 10.05
CA ILE A 68 20.72 -12.89 11.00
C ILE A 68 20.44 -12.52 12.46
N PRO A 69 20.38 -11.23 12.87
CA PRO A 69 20.12 -10.87 14.25
C PRO A 69 18.72 -11.26 14.73
N PHE A 70 17.78 -11.48 13.81
CA PHE A 70 16.39 -11.78 14.11
C PHE A 70 16.00 -13.24 13.86
N ARG A 71 16.96 -14.13 13.61
CA ARG A 71 16.71 -15.55 13.33
C ARG A 71 15.75 -16.25 14.28
N PRO A 72 15.85 -16.09 15.61
CA PRO A 72 14.90 -16.73 16.52
C PRO A 72 13.45 -16.27 16.27
N ALA A 73 13.25 -14.95 16.13
CA ALA A 73 11.94 -14.39 15.82
C ALA A 73 11.45 -14.85 14.46
N ALA A 74 12.28 -14.78 13.41
CA ALA A 74 11.95 -15.22 12.06
C ALA A 74 11.45 -16.67 12.06
N LYS A 75 12.18 -17.57 12.72
CA LYS A 75 11.88 -19.00 12.72
C LYS A 75 10.69 -19.39 13.60
N TYR A 76 10.63 -18.88 14.82
CA TYR A 76 9.66 -19.37 15.83
C TYR A 76 8.38 -18.55 15.88
N ILE A 77 8.46 -17.22 15.65
CA ILE A 77 7.29 -16.32 15.68
C ILE A 77 6.64 -16.26 14.30
N PHE A 78 7.43 -15.89 13.28
CA PHE A 78 6.90 -15.69 11.92
C PHE A 78 6.88 -16.97 11.08
N ARG A 79 7.62 -18.00 11.49
CA ARG A 79 7.83 -19.26 10.74
C ARG A 79 8.30 -18.99 9.31
N LEU A 80 9.29 -18.13 9.20
CA LEU A 80 9.96 -17.73 7.97
C LEU A 80 11.40 -18.21 7.95
N SER A 81 11.93 -18.46 6.74
CA SER A 81 13.39 -18.66 6.56
C SER A 81 14.10 -17.30 6.63
N ASP A 82 15.43 -17.30 6.79
CA ASP A 82 16.24 -16.08 6.82
C ASP A 82 15.98 -15.22 5.57
N SER A 83 15.97 -15.83 4.39
CA SER A 83 15.71 -15.12 3.14
C SER A 83 14.29 -14.51 3.09
N GLN A 84 13.26 -15.26 3.49
CA GLN A 84 11.88 -14.78 3.51
C GLN A 84 11.69 -13.62 4.50
N PHE A 85 12.30 -13.71 5.68
CA PHE A 85 12.25 -12.66 6.69
C PHE A 85 12.97 -11.39 6.24
N GLY A 86 14.13 -11.54 5.57
CA GLY A 86 14.85 -10.40 4.98
C GLY A 86 14.00 -9.65 3.95
N VAL A 87 13.28 -10.36 3.08
CA VAL A 87 12.35 -9.73 2.12
C VAL A 87 11.19 -9.05 2.85
N PHE A 88 10.64 -9.67 3.90
CA PHE A 88 9.59 -9.05 4.73
C PHE A 88 10.06 -7.73 5.34
N MET A 89 11.24 -7.70 5.98
CA MET A 89 11.79 -6.47 6.57
C MET A 89 11.97 -5.36 5.53
N LEU A 90 12.51 -5.71 4.35
CA LEU A 90 12.68 -4.74 3.26
C LEU A 90 11.34 -4.26 2.70
N SER A 91 10.30 -5.10 2.70
CA SER A 91 8.97 -4.69 2.23
C SER A 91 8.31 -3.64 3.13
N LEU A 92 8.60 -3.65 4.44
CA LEU A 92 8.12 -2.63 5.37
C LEU A 92 8.70 -1.24 5.10
N VAL A 93 9.91 -1.21 4.54
CA VAL A 93 10.63 0.03 4.24
C VAL A 93 10.34 0.54 2.83
N SER A 94 10.30 -0.38 1.84
CA SER A 94 10.10 0.00 0.44
C SER A 94 8.67 0.39 0.09
N GLY A 95 7.70 -0.02 0.91
CA GLY A 95 6.29 0.27 0.67
C GLY A 95 5.66 -0.60 -0.44
N TYR A 96 4.35 -0.44 -0.62
CA TYR A 96 3.63 -1.06 -1.74
C TYR A 96 3.71 -0.19 -3.01
N PRO A 97 3.70 -0.79 -4.22
CA PRO A 97 3.64 -2.22 -4.53
C PRO A 97 5.01 -2.91 -4.49
N ALA A 98 6.09 -2.23 -4.03
CA ALA A 98 7.47 -2.72 -4.12
C ALA A 98 7.68 -4.04 -3.37
N GLY A 99 7.07 -4.23 -2.19
CA GLY A 99 7.19 -5.48 -1.44
C GLY A 99 6.76 -6.70 -2.26
N ILE A 100 5.66 -6.60 -2.99
CA ILE A 100 5.18 -7.70 -3.87
C ILE A 100 6.12 -7.90 -5.06
N LYS A 101 6.70 -6.82 -5.59
CA LYS A 101 7.71 -6.90 -6.64
C LYS A 101 8.96 -7.65 -6.17
N LEU A 102 9.45 -7.37 -4.95
CA LEU A 102 10.58 -8.10 -4.36
C LEU A 102 10.29 -9.61 -4.24
N LEU A 103 9.07 -9.98 -3.84
CA LEU A 103 8.63 -11.38 -3.82
C LEU A 103 8.59 -12.00 -5.21
N ALA A 104 8.11 -11.26 -6.21
CA ALA A 104 8.09 -11.72 -7.60
C ALA A 104 9.52 -11.94 -8.14
N ASP A 105 10.45 -11.04 -7.83
CA ASP A 105 11.87 -11.19 -8.19
C ASP A 105 12.47 -12.45 -7.54
N CYS A 106 12.18 -12.72 -6.26
CA CYS A 106 12.60 -13.95 -5.57
C CYS A 106 11.95 -15.20 -6.17
N TYR A 107 10.69 -15.15 -6.53
CA TYR A 107 9.99 -16.26 -7.17
C TYR A 107 10.60 -16.60 -8.55
N ASN A 108 10.84 -15.59 -9.37
CA ASN A 108 11.45 -15.74 -10.70
C ASN A 108 12.88 -16.31 -10.63
N LYS A 109 13.59 -16.07 -9.53
CA LYS A 109 14.91 -16.67 -9.23
C LYS A 109 14.81 -18.06 -8.57
N ASN A 110 13.62 -18.67 -8.52
CA ASN A 110 13.35 -19.95 -7.85
C ASN A 110 13.68 -19.97 -6.34
N ALA A 111 13.83 -18.82 -5.69
CA ALA A 111 14.09 -18.72 -4.26
C ALA A 111 12.83 -18.86 -3.40
N LEU A 112 11.64 -18.70 -4.00
CA LEU A 112 10.35 -18.90 -3.34
C LEU A 112 9.49 -19.94 -4.05
N SER A 113 8.63 -20.64 -3.29
CA SER A 113 7.54 -21.44 -3.87
C SER A 113 6.30 -20.58 -4.12
N LYS A 114 5.38 -21.08 -4.95
CA LYS A 114 4.07 -20.43 -5.14
C LYS A 114 3.33 -20.23 -3.82
N ASN A 115 3.35 -21.23 -2.93
CA ASN A 115 2.69 -21.16 -1.63
C ASN A 115 3.35 -20.14 -0.70
N ASP A 116 4.70 -20.03 -0.74
CA ASP A 116 5.43 -19.01 0.03
C ASP A 116 5.11 -17.62 -0.53
N PHE A 117 5.10 -17.44 -1.85
CA PHE A 117 4.72 -16.19 -2.51
C PHE A 117 3.33 -15.75 -2.07
N ASP A 118 2.32 -16.63 -2.16
CA ASP A 118 0.95 -16.34 -1.77
C ASP A 118 0.83 -15.97 -0.29
N ARG A 119 1.55 -16.67 0.58
CA ARG A 119 1.58 -16.39 2.02
C ARG A 119 2.24 -15.05 2.34
N LEU A 120 3.45 -14.84 1.82
CA LEU A 120 4.24 -13.64 2.07
C LEU A 120 3.56 -12.38 1.52
N SER A 121 2.90 -12.49 0.37
CA SER A 121 2.17 -11.38 -0.23
C SER A 121 1.12 -10.79 0.70
N CYS A 122 0.54 -11.59 1.61
CA CYS A 122 -0.47 -11.13 2.55
C CYS A 122 0.07 -10.08 3.55
N PHE A 123 1.35 -10.06 3.86
CA PHE A 123 1.97 -9.16 4.85
C PHE A 123 3.25 -8.45 4.35
N CYS A 124 3.87 -8.86 3.24
CA CYS A 124 4.88 -8.05 2.54
C CYS A 124 4.25 -6.91 1.75
N PHE A 125 3.30 -6.24 2.38
CA PHE A 125 2.49 -5.17 1.83
C PHE A 125 2.24 -4.14 2.94
N ALA A 126 2.94 -3.02 2.86
CA ALA A 126 2.82 -1.90 3.79
C ALA A 126 3.02 -0.58 3.06
N SER A 127 2.49 0.51 3.59
CA SER A 127 2.91 1.85 3.16
C SER A 127 4.32 2.11 3.65
N GLY A 128 5.18 2.63 2.78
CA GLY A 128 6.56 2.97 3.17
C GLY A 128 6.63 4.15 4.15
N PRO A 129 7.66 4.18 5.04
CA PRO A 129 7.79 5.21 6.06
C PRO A 129 7.87 6.62 5.47
N ALA A 130 8.61 6.80 4.37
CA ALA A 130 8.76 8.11 3.74
C ALA A 130 7.43 8.66 3.20
N PHE A 131 6.57 7.80 2.64
CA PHE A 131 5.25 8.21 2.20
C PHE A 131 4.33 8.56 3.39
N ILE A 132 4.28 7.70 4.42
CA ILE A 132 3.43 7.95 5.59
C ILE A 132 3.88 9.23 6.30
N ILE A 133 5.15 9.32 6.70
CA ILE A 133 5.67 10.44 7.48
C ILE A 133 5.58 11.72 6.66
N GLY A 134 6.01 11.71 5.39
CA GLY A 134 5.97 12.89 4.52
C GLY A 134 4.56 13.38 4.24
N THR A 135 3.58 12.48 4.11
CA THR A 135 2.18 12.86 3.85
C THR A 135 1.46 13.26 5.14
N ILE A 136 1.62 12.49 6.21
CA ILE A 136 0.87 12.72 7.45
C ILE A 136 1.45 13.92 8.22
N SER A 137 2.75 13.88 8.56
CA SER A 137 3.39 15.01 9.27
C SER A 137 3.74 16.19 8.35
N GLY A 138 3.79 16.00 7.02
CA GLY A 138 4.07 17.10 6.10
C GLY A 138 2.84 17.83 5.59
N VAL A 139 1.68 17.17 5.53
CA VAL A 139 0.48 17.74 4.85
C VAL A 139 -0.77 17.73 5.74
N LEU A 140 -1.08 16.61 6.41
CA LEU A 140 -2.32 16.47 7.19
C LEU A 140 -2.19 16.99 8.61
N TYR A 141 -1.06 16.77 9.27
CA TYR A 141 -0.77 17.16 10.65
C TYR A 141 0.62 17.79 10.70
N PRO A 142 0.80 19.00 10.11
CA PRO A 142 2.11 19.66 10.07
C PRO A 142 2.70 19.83 11.47
N ASP A 143 4.03 19.73 11.54
CA ASP A 143 4.82 19.93 12.75
C ASP A 143 4.52 18.97 13.92
N THR A 144 3.86 17.85 13.63
CA THR A 144 3.52 16.83 14.64
C THR A 144 4.22 15.50 14.36
N PRO A 145 4.45 14.65 15.38
CA PRO A 145 4.93 13.28 15.20
C PRO A 145 3.85 12.30 14.71
N ALA A 146 2.65 12.78 14.34
CA ALA A 146 1.52 11.95 13.91
C ALA A 146 1.90 10.95 12.81
N GLY A 147 2.76 11.35 11.85
CA GLY A 147 3.24 10.46 10.80
C GLY A 147 4.04 9.28 11.34
N ILE A 148 4.87 9.48 12.37
CA ILE A 148 5.63 8.41 13.02
C ILE A 148 4.67 7.46 13.75
N ILE A 149 3.70 7.99 14.49
CA ILE A 149 2.71 7.21 15.24
C ILE A 149 1.87 6.36 14.28
N VAL A 150 1.39 6.95 13.20
CA VAL A 150 0.64 6.23 12.14
C VAL A 150 1.52 5.15 11.50
N PHE A 151 2.78 5.46 11.19
CA PHE A 151 3.71 4.47 10.62
C PHE A 151 3.93 3.28 11.57
N LEU A 152 4.15 3.54 12.86
CA LEU A 152 4.31 2.48 13.85
C LEU A 152 3.04 1.63 13.98
N SER A 153 1.86 2.24 13.98
CA SER A 153 0.57 1.56 14.05
C SER A 153 0.30 0.69 12.83
N VAL A 154 0.57 1.19 11.62
CA VAL A 154 0.46 0.43 10.35
C VAL A 154 1.44 -0.74 10.34
N THR A 155 2.67 -0.51 10.79
CA THR A 155 3.71 -1.54 10.88
C THR A 155 3.34 -2.61 11.90
N ALA A 156 2.82 -2.23 13.07
CA ALA A 156 2.34 -3.16 14.09
C ALA A 156 1.19 -4.04 13.59
N GLY A 157 0.20 -3.46 12.91
CA GLY A 157 -0.90 -4.21 12.29
C GLY A 157 -0.42 -5.20 11.23
N ASN A 158 0.61 -4.82 10.47
CA ASN A 158 1.21 -5.69 9.45
C ASN A 158 2.05 -6.82 10.07
N ILE A 159 2.81 -6.52 11.13
CA ILE A 159 3.55 -7.52 11.92
C ILE A 159 2.59 -8.52 12.56
N LEU A 160 1.49 -8.07 13.16
CA LEU A 160 0.47 -8.95 13.72
C LEU A 160 -0.12 -9.88 12.66
N SER A 161 -0.40 -9.36 11.46
CA SER A 161 -0.85 -10.16 10.31
C SER A 161 0.18 -11.21 9.91
N ALA A 162 1.47 -10.87 9.92
CA ALA A 162 2.55 -11.79 9.62
C ALA A 162 2.67 -12.90 10.68
N VAL A 163 2.53 -12.58 11.96
CA VAL A 163 2.51 -13.54 13.07
C VAL A 163 1.34 -14.51 12.93
N LEU A 164 0.14 -14.00 12.71
CA LEU A 164 -1.05 -14.84 12.52
C LEU A 164 -0.92 -15.75 11.31
N CYS A 165 -0.47 -15.25 10.18
CA CYS A 165 -0.17 -16.09 9.00
C CYS A 165 0.93 -17.12 9.30
N GLY A 166 1.86 -16.81 10.19
CA GLY A 166 2.90 -17.72 10.68
C GLY A 166 2.31 -18.86 11.53
N LEU A 167 1.40 -18.57 12.46
CA LEU A 167 0.80 -19.56 13.35
C LEU A 167 0.09 -20.69 12.58
N PHE A 168 -0.56 -20.35 11.48
CA PHE A 168 -1.22 -21.33 10.60
C PHE A 168 -0.30 -21.99 9.56
N SER A 169 1.02 -21.75 9.66
CA SER A 169 2.01 -22.27 8.71
C SER A 169 2.96 -23.26 9.39
N ARG A 170 3.52 -24.17 8.59
CA ARG A 170 4.57 -25.08 9.09
C ARG A 170 5.89 -24.34 9.21
N ILE A 171 6.68 -24.67 10.23
CA ILE A 171 8.05 -24.16 10.35
C ILE A 171 8.85 -24.64 9.14
N PRO A 172 9.61 -23.81 8.45
CA PRO A 172 10.45 -24.22 7.34
C PRO A 172 11.45 -25.29 7.77
N SER A 173 11.35 -26.47 7.19
CA SER A 173 12.25 -27.59 7.52
C SER A 173 13.54 -27.55 6.69
N LYS A 174 13.50 -26.97 5.51
CA LYS A 174 14.65 -26.78 4.62
C LYS A 174 14.60 -25.39 4.01
N GLU A 175 15.70 -24.66 4.08
CA GLU A 175 15.87 -23.44 3.29
C GLU A 175 15.95 -23.81 1.80
N LYS A 176 15.21 -23.09 0.97
CA LYS A 176 15.44 -23.15 -0.48
C LYS A 176 16.81 -22.55 -0.81
N PRO A 177 17.35 -22.86 -2.00
CA PRO A 177 18.62 -22.29 -2.43
C PRO A 177 18.61 -20.77 -2.22
N ARG A 178 19.60 -20.27 -1.48
CA ARG A 178 19.80 -18.83 -1.32
C ARG A 178 20.13 -18.22 -2.68
N ILE A 179 19.65 -17.02 -2.93
CA ILE A 179 20.16 -16.22 -4.05
C ILE A 179 21.67 -16.08 -3.86
N LYS A 180 22.44 -16.48 -4.85
CA LYS A 180 23.92 -16.32 -4.81
C LYS A 180 24.23 -14.84 -4.64
N THR A 181 25.17 -14.52 -3.76
CA THR A 181 25.60 -13.14 -3.57
C THR A 181 26.26 -12.62 -4.85
N ASP A 182 25.65 -11.58 -5.42
CA ASP A 182 26.12 -10.89 -6.62
C ASP A 182 26.12 -9.38 -6.37
N ILE A 183 27.32 -8.81 -6.20
CA ILE A 183 27.53 -7.37 -5.96
C ILE A 183 28.14 -6.75 -7.23
N SER A 184 27.72 -7.18 -8.40
CA SER A 184 28.19 -6.66 -9.67
C SER A 184 27.54 -5.29 -10.00
N ALA A 185 28.24 -4.49 -10.81
CA ALA A 185 27.67 -3.26 -11.38
C ALA A 185 26.39 -3.56 -12.19
N GLU A 186 26.32 -4.73 -12.82
CA GLU A 186 25.16 -5.17 -13.57
C GLU A 186 23.94 -5.38 -12.65
N CYS A 187 24.13 -6.04 -11.49
CA CYS A 187 23.09 -6.22 -10.48
C CYS A 187 22.56 -4.85 -9.99
N PHE A 188 23.46 -3.90 -9.73
CA PHE A 188 23.10 -2.54 -9.33
C PHE A 188 22.26 -1.83 -10.40
N ILE A 189 22.73 -1.79 -11.64
CA ILE A 189 22.04 -1.12 -12.75
C ILE A 189 20.67 -1.76 -12.99
N ASN A 190 20.60 -3.08 -13.11
CA ASN A 190 19.35 -3.80 -13.38
C ASN A 190 18.32 -3.60 -12.24
N SER A 191 18.75 -3.58 -10.99
CA SER A 191 17.88 -3.33 -9.84
C SER A 191 17.35 -1.90 -9.83
N THR A 192 18.19 -0.91 -10.16
CA THR A 192 17.80 0.50 -10.23
C THR A 192 16.81 0.73 -11.38
N VAL A 193 17.11 0.23 -12.59
CA VAL A 193 16.21 0.34 -13.74
C VAL A 193 14.87 -0.36 -13.48
N SER A 194 14.90 -1.53 -12.84
CA SER A 194 13.69 -2.27 -12.47
C SER A 194 12.85 -1.49 -11.45
N SER A 195 13.49 -0.80 -10.49
CA SER A 195 12.81 0.08 -9.52
C SER A 195 12.22 1.32 -10.20
N ALA A 196 12.94 1.94 -11.13
CA ALA A 196 12.45 3.07 -11.92
C ALA A 196 11.21 2.68 -12.74
N ARG A 197 11.23 1.51 -13.37
CA ARG A 197 10.07 0.98 -14.10
C ARG A 197 8.87 0.74 -13.18
N ALA A 198 9.09 0.19 -11.99
CA ALA A 198 8.01 -0.10 -11.05
C ALA A 198 7.36 1.20 -10.52
N ILE A 199 8.16 2.23 -10.19
CA ILE A 199 7.60 3.50 -9.71
C ILE A 199 6.89 4.25 -10.82
N PHE A 200 7.42 4.21 -12.05
CA PHE A 200 6.74 4.79 -13.21
C PHE A 200 5.39 4.13 -13.46
N GLN A 201 5.33 2.80 -13.42
CA GLN A 201 4.07 2.05 -13.55
C GLN A 201 3.07 2.44 -12.44
N MET A 202 3.55 2.63 -11.20
CA MET A 202 2.73 3.11 -10.09
C MET A 202 2.15 4.50 -10.39
N CYS A 203 2.97 5.44 -10.83
CA CYS A 203 2.52 6.80 -11.17
C CYS A 203 1.47 6.80 -12.29
N VAL A 204 1.69 6.02 -13.35
CA VAL A 204 0.72 5.89 -14.46
C VAL A 204 -0.63 5.38 -13.95
N MET A 205 -0.64 4.41 -13.03
CA MET A 205 -1.87 3.90 -12.43
C MET A 205 -2.56 4.93 -11.53
N ILE A 206 -1.82 5.69 -10.73
CA ILE A 206 -2.35 6.78 -9.90
C ILE A 206 -3.05 7.82 -10.79
N VAL A 207 -2.39 8.24 -11.86
CA VAL A 207 -2.92 9.21 -12.83
C VAL A 207 -4.19 8.69 -13.51
N ALA A 208 -4.20 7.43 -13.95
CA ALA A 208 -5.38 6.81 -14.56
C ALA A 208 -6.56 6.74 -13.56
N PHE A 209 -6.29 6.33 -12.31
CA PHE A 209 -7.32 6.26 -11.27
C PHE A 209 -7.84 7.64 -10.84
N SER A 210 -7.01 8.67 -10.91
CA SER A 210 -7.45 10.06 -10.69
C SER A 210 -8.48 10.49 -11.74
N GLY A 211 -8.25 10.16 -13.02
CA GLY A 211 -9.22 10.39 -14.08
C GLY A 211 -10.53 9.60 -13.86
N VAL A 212 -10.43 8.33 -13.49
CA VAL A 212 -11.61 7.49 -13.17
C VAL A 212 -12.38 8.07 -11.98
N LEU A 213 -11.70 8.46 -10.90
CA LEU A 213 -12.33 9.08 -9.73
C LEU A 213 -13.07 10.37 -10.12
N GLN A 214 -12.47 11.19 -10.97
CA GLN A 214 -13.10 12.43 -11.44
C GLN A 214 -14.36 12.15 -12.26
N ILE A 215 -14.35 11.14 -13.12
CA ILE A 215 -15.54 10.70 -13.85
C ILE A 215 -16.64 10.23 -12.88
N LEU A 216 -16.29 9.44 -11.87
CA LEU A 216 -17.24 8.98 -10.84
C LEU A 216 -17.82 10.15 -10.01
N LYS A 217 -17.04 11.19 -9.74
CA LYS A 217 -17.52 12.43 -9.10
C LYS A 217 -18.50 13.17 -10.02
N LEU A 218 -18.15 13.37 -11.29
CA LEU A 218 -18.98 14.07 -12.27
C LEU A 218 -20.28 13.32 -12.61
N SER A 219 -20.27 11.99 -12.56
CA SER A 219 -21.49 11.18 -12.73
C SER A 219 -22.45 11.22 -11.53
N GLY A 220 -22.04 11.83 -10.40
CA GLY A 220 -22.80 11.83 -9.16
C GLY A 220 -22.70 10.53 -8.35
N ALA A 221 -22.04 9.50 -8.86
CA ALA A 221 -21.94 8.21 -8.16
C ALA A 221 -21.25 8.32 -6.80
N VAL A 222 -20.15 9.09 -6.72
CA VAL A 222 -19.47 9.34 -5.44
C VAL A 222 -20.37 10.09 -4.47
N ASN A 223 -21.11 11.11 -4.94
CA ASN A 223 -22.01 11.90 -4.10
C ASN A 223 -23.12 11.02 -3.54
N LEU A 224 -23.78 10.21 -4.37
CA LEU A 224 -24.85 9.31 -3.94
C LEU A 224 -24.39 8.33 -2.84
N ILE A 225 -23.22 7.71 -3.04
CA ILE A 225 -22.64 6.78 -2.05
C ILE A 225 -22.23 7.54 -0.79
N SER A 226 -21.67 8.75 -0.94
CA SER A 226 -21.21 9.57 0.19
C SER A 226 -22.40 10.05 1.05
N GLU A 227 -23.51 10.47 0.44
CA GLU A 227 -24.71 10.89 1.15
C GLU A 227 -25.32 9.71 1.93
N ALA A 228 -25.45 8.52 1.30
CA ALA A 228 -25.97 7.33 1.94
C ALA A 228 -25.08 6.89 3.13
N ALA A 229 -23.78 6.88 2.94
CA ALA A 229 -22.85 6.48 4.00
C ALA A 229 -22.76 7.55 5.11
N ALA A 230 -22.82 8.84 4.77
CA ALA A 230 -22.88 9.94 5.74
C ALA A 230 -24.12 9.86 6.62
N TYR A 231 -25.27 9.53 6.03
CA TYR A 231 -26.52 9.32 6.77
C TYR A 231 -26.41 8.19 7.80
N ILE A 232 -25.75 7.07 7.41
CA ILE A 232 -25.57 5.90 8.31
C ILE A 232 -24.54 6.19 9.41
N THR A 233 -23.45 6.88 9.08
CA THR A 233 -22.31 7.07 10.00
C THR A 233 -22.38 8.36 10.82
N GLY A 234 -23.29 9.29 10.48
CA GLY A 234 -23.36 10.63 11.10
C GLY A 234 -22.23 11.57 10.71
N ASN A 235 -21.40 11.21 9.75
CA ASN A 235 -20.26 12.00 9.30
C ASN A 235 -20.66 13.04 8.23
N LYS A 236 -19.78 14.04 7.99
CA LYS A 236 -19.97 15.00 6.91
C LYS A 236 -19.80 14.33 5.54
N VAL A 237 -20.67 14.63 4.57
CA VAL A 237 -20.62 14.07 3.20
C VAL A 237 -19.24 14.28 2.55
N GLY A 238 -18.61 15.46 2.75
CA GLY A 238 -17.28 15.74 2.22
C GLY A 238 -16.19 14.82 2.78
N THR A 239 -16.22 14.53 4.08
CA THR A 239 -15.28 13.58 4.72
C THR A 239 -15.46 12.15 4.15
N VAL A 240 -16.71 11.69 4.02
CA VAL A 240 -17.01 10.38 3.43
C VAL A 240 -16.56 10.32 1.97
N SER A 241 -16.78 11.38 1.20
CA SER A 241 -16.28 11.47 -0.19
C SER A 241 -14.75 11.35 -0.28
N SER A 242 -14.01 11.99 0.64
CA SER A 242 -12.56 11.85 0.73
C SER A 242 -12.12 10.43 1.11
N ILE A 243 -12.83 9.76 2.03
CA ILE A 243 -12.57 8.35 2.38
C ILE A 243 -12.79 7.44 1.17
N ILE A 244 -13.87 7.62 0.41
CA ILE A 244 -14.14 6.87 -0.83
C ILE A 244 -13.02 7.10 -1.85
N ALA A 245 -12.56 8.34 -2.00
CA ALA A 245 -11.44 8.65 -2.88
C ALA A 245 -10.15 7.91 -2.45
N CYS A 246 -9.85 7.84 -1.15
CA CYS A 246 -8.72 7.10 -0.60
C CYS A 246 -8.85 5.59 -0.82
N ILE A 247 -10.06 5.01 -0.69
CA ILE A 247 -10.30 3.59 -0.97
C ILE A 247 -10.05 3.28 -2.44
N LEU A 248 -10.39 4.18 -3.35
CA LEU A 248 -10.10 4.03 -4.76
C LEU A 248 -8.61 4.21 -5.06
N GLU A 249 -8.00 5.27 -4.52
CA GLU A 249 -6.59 5.59 -4.75
C GLU A 249 -6.03 6.32 -3.50
N ILE A 250 -5.05 5.69 -2.85
CA ILE A 250 -4.57 6.06 -1.52
C ILE A 250 -3.84 7.41 -1.46
N SER A 251 -3.29 7.92 -2.57
CA SER A 251 -2.64 9.23 -2.56
C SER A 251 -3.62 10.39 -2.30
N ASN A 252 -4.94 10.14 -2.44
CA ASN A 252 -5.97 11.10 -2.05
C ASN A 252 -6.09 11.29 -0.53
N ILE A 253 -5.30 10.60 0.28
CA ILE A 253 -5.29 10.76 1.74
C ILE A 253 -5.08 12.21 2.18
N ILE A 254 -4.38 13.02 1.38
CA ILE A 254 -4.18 14.45 1.59
C ILE A 254 -5.48 15.30 1.53
N THR A 255 -6.57 14.71 1.03
CA THR A 255 -7.89 15.38 0.94
C THR A 255 -8.75 15.18 2.19
N LEU A 256 -8.29 14.37 3.15
CA LEU A 256 -8.95 14.21 4.44
C LEU A 256 -8.87 15.50 5.27
N PRO A 257 -9.77 15.67 6.26
CA PRO A 257 -9.71 16.83 7.16
C PRO A 257 -8.35 16.95 7.83
N LYS A 258 -7.75 18.16 7.76
CA LYS A 258 -6.46 18.46 8.39
C LYS A 258 -6.64 18.67 9.89
N ASN A 259 -5.63 18.27 10.67
CA ASN A 259 -5.58 18.46 12.13
C ASN A 259 -6.76 17.84 12.90
N ASP A 260 -7.47 16.90 12.30
CA ASP A 260 -8.56 16.17 12.95
C ASP A 260 -8.04 14.86 13.53
N ILE A 261 -7.69 14.88 14.81
CA ILE A 261 -7.11 13.74 15.53
C ILE A 261 -8.04 12.51 15.49
N SER A 262 -9.36 12.73 15.48
CA SER A 262 -10.34 11.63 15.40
C SER A 262 -10.25 10.83 14.11
N MET A 263 -9.65 11.40 13.05
CA MET A 263 -9.42 10.73 11.77
C MET A 263 -8.16 9.84 11.74
N LEU A 264 -7.25 9.97 12.70
CA LEU A 264 -6.00 9.19 12.70
C LEU A 264 -6.21 7.67 12.61
N PRO A 265 -7.15 7.02 13.34
CA PRO A 265 -7.42 5.60 13.17
C PRO A 265 -7.90 5.23 11.78
N VAL A 266 -8.73 6.10 11.16
CA VAL A 266 -9.21 5.93 9.78
C VAL A 266 -8.03 6.03 8.81
N VAL A 267 -7.16 7.03 9.00
CA VAL A 267 -5.92 7.21 8.22
C VAL A 267 -5.03 5.98 8.28
N ALA A 268 -4.77 5.43 9.49
CA ALA A 268 -3.97 4.21 9.67
C ALA A 268 -4.62 3.00 8.96
N SER A 269 -5.94 2.86 9.07
CA SER A 269 -6.70 1.81 8.39
C SER A 269 -6.58 1.90 6.86
N LEU A 270 -6.79 3.09 6.29
CA LEU A 270 -6.69 3.32 4.84
C LEU A 270 -5.28 3.06 4.31
N LEU A 271 -4.25 3.55 5.00
CA LEU A 271 -2.84 3.32 4.65
C LEU A 271 -2.45 1.84 4.75
N SER A 272 -2.97 1.12 5.73
CA SER A 272 -2.76 -0.31 5.85
C SER A 272 -3.47 -1.09 4.75
N PHE A 273 -4.69 -0.69 4.34
CA PHE A 273 -5.44 -1.32 3.25
C PHE A 273 -4.80 -1.06 1.87
N GLY A 274 -4.36 0.17 1.59
CA GLY A 274 -3.61 0.56 0.39
C GLY A 274 -4.46 0.96 -0.84
N GLY A 275 -5.76 0.73 -0.82
CA GLY A 275 -6.68 1.13 -1.90
C GLY A 275 -6.76 0.17 -3.11
N ILE A 276 -7.80 0.37 -3.93
CA ILE A 276 -8.12 -0.50 -5.08
C ILE A 276 -7.07 -0.34 -6.20
N CYS A 277 -6.57 0.86 -6.42
CA CYS A 277 -5.53 1.14 -7.42
C CYS A 277 -4.29 0.25 -7.17
N VAL A 278 -3.80 0.21 -5.93
CA VAL A 278 -2.65 -0.61 -5.55
C VAL A 278 -2.98 -2.11 -5.64
N LEU A 279 -4.18 -2.52 -5.26
CA LEU A 279 -4.62 -3.92 -5.39
C LEU A 279 -4.56 -4.41 -6.84
N ILE A 280 -5.00 -3.60 -7.80
CA ILE A 280 -4.92 -3.94 -9.23
C ILE A 280 -3.45 -4.07 -9.69
N GLN A 281 -2.58 -3.17 -9.23
CA GLN A 281 -1.14 -3.25 -9.52
C GLN A 281 -0.54 -4.56 -9.00
N ILE A 282 -0.90 -4.96 -7.78
CA ILE A 282 -0.40 -6.21 -7.16
C ILE A 282 -0.89 -7.44 -7.93
N ILE A 283 -2.15 -7.46 -8.35
CA ILE A 283 -2.70 -8.55 -9.18
C ILE A 283 -1.90 -8.67 -10.48
N ALA A 284 -1.57 -7.55 -11.12
CA ALA A 284 -0.76 -7.54 -12.34
C ALA A 284 0.68 -8.04 -12.09
N ILE A 285 1.35 -7.56 -11.03
CA ILE A 285 2.72 -7.95 -10.67
C ILE A 285 2.79 -9.42 -10.28
N SER A 286 1.77 -9.94 -9.60
CA SER A 286 1.76 -11.32 -9.11
C SER A 286 1.59 -12.38 -10.21
N GLY A 287 1.18 -11.99 -11.43
CA GLY A 287 1.06 -12.94 -12.54
C GLY A 287 0.18 -14.15 -12.27
N GLY A 288 -0.86 -14.01 -11.43
CA GLY A 288 -1.77 -15.09 -11.06
C GLY A 288 -1.28 -16.01 -9.93
N LEU A 289 -0.19 -15.65 -9.25
CA LEU A 289 0.31 -16.38 -8.08
C LEU A 289 -0.47 -16.06 -6.80
N LEU A 290 -1.13 -14.90 -6.74
CA LEU A 290 -1.81 -14.37 -5.57
C LEU A 290 -3.22 -14.96 -5.41
N ASN A 291 -3.53 -15.46 -4.22
CA ASN A 291 -4.90 -15.74 -3.82
C ASN A 291 -5.58 -14.45 -3.33
N ILE A 292 -6.33 -13.81 -4.23
CA ILE A 292 -6.94 -12.49 -3.99
C ILE A 292 -7.86 -12.50 -2.77
N LYS A 293 -8.66 -13.57 -2.55
CA LYS A 293 -9.59 -13.64 -1.42
C LYS A 293 -8.83 -13.65 -0.09
N LYS A 294 -7.82 -14.49 0.02
CA LYS A 294 -6.95 -14.57 1.21
C LYS A 294 -6.22 -13.26 1.44
N PHE A 295 -5.66 -12.66 0.39
CA PHE A 295 -5.00 -11.38 0.46
C PHE A 295 -5.92 -10.28 1.02
N ILE A 296 -7.11 -10.10 0.43
CA ILE A 296 -8.07 -9.08 0.88
C ILE A 296 -8.47 -9.32 2.33
N SER A 297 -8.76 -10.58 2.74
CA SER A 297 -9.12 -10.88 4.12
C SER A 297 -8.03 -10.48 5.11
N VAL A 298 -6.77 -10.78 4.80
CA VAL A 298 -5.63 -10.39 5.66
C VAL A 298 -5.43 -8.88 5.64
N ARG A 299 -5.66 -8.20 4.50
CA ARG A 299 -5.56 -6.72 4.42
C ARG A 299 -6.63 -6.02 5.24
N LEU A 300 -7.87 -6.50 5.21
CA LEU A 300 -8.94 -5.97 6.06
C LEU A 300 -8.63 -6.16 7.55
N PHE A 301 -8.11 -7.34 7.92
CA PHE A 301 -7.65 -7.59 9.29
C PHE A 301 -6.49 -6.64 9.68
N SER A 302 -5.47 -6.48 8.81
CA SER A 302 -4.34 -5.58 9.05
C SER A 302 -4.80 -4.13 9.20
N ALA A 303 -5.74 -3.67 8.37
CA ALA A 303 -6.33 -2.34 8.44
C ALA A 303 -7.06 -2.10 9.77
N PHE A 304 -7.87 -3.05 10.20
CA PHE A 304 -8.55 -3.00 11.49
C PHE A 304 -7.56 -3.00 12.66
N ALA A 305 -6.56 -3.88 12.63
CA ALA A 305 -5.53 -3.95 13.66
C ALA A 305 -4.72 -2.64 13.75
N SER A 306 -4.38 -2.03 12.61
CA SER A 306 -3.67 -0.73 12.59
C SER A 306 -4.50 0.38 13.22
N ALA A 307 -5.81 0.44 12.95
CA ALA A 307 -6.71 1.39 13.59
C ALA A 307 -6.81 1.16 15.10
N LEU A 308 -6.89 -0.11 15.54
CA LEU A 308 -6.92 -0.44 16.98
C LEU A 308 -5.63 -0.07 17.70
N PHE A 309 -4.47 -0.38 17.13
CA PHE A 309 -3.18 0.00 17.72
C PHE A 309 -3.09 1.50 17.92
N LEU A 310 -3.51 2.28 16.93
CA LEU A 310 -3.49 3.73 17.03
C LEU A 310 -4.49 4.24 18.08
N SER A 311 -5.70 3.70 18.12
CA SER A 311 -6.70 4.03 19.14
C SER A 311 -6.22 3.72 20.56
N LEU A 312 -5.51 2.61 20.76
CA LEU A 312 -4.95 2.22 22.06
C LEU A 312 -3.82 3.18 22.50
N ILE A 313 -2.96 3.59 21.58
CA ILE A 313 -1.92 4.59 21.87
C ILE A 313 -2.57 5.91 22.30
N HIS A 314 -3.63 6.32 21.62
CA HIS A 314 -4.35 7.56 21.93
C HIS A 314 -5.08 7.53 23.28
N ILE A 315 -5.56 6.37 23.73
CA ILE A 315 -6.23 6.21 25.03
C ILE A 315 -5.22 6.13 26.19
N SER A 316 -4.02 5.59 25.94
CA SER A 316 -3.00 5.41 26.98
C SER A 316 -2.21 6.68 27.33
N GLU A 317 -2.31 7.73 26.51
CA GLU A 317 -1.73 9.04 26.81
C GLU A 317 -2.82 9.98 27.34
N PRO A 318 -2.86 10.27 28.67
CA PRO A 318 -3.82 11.23 29.20
C PRO A 318 -3.52 12.63 28.65
N HIS A 319 -4.53 13.31 28.22
CA HIS A 319 -4.77 14.69 27.75
C HIS A 319 -3.61 15.71 27.60
N GLU A 320 -2.44 15.49 28.25
CA GLU A 320 -1.33 16.45 28.21
C GLU A 320 -0.39 16.26 27.01
N THR A 321 -0.14 15.00 26.61
CA THR A 321 0.83 14.72 25.54
C THR A 321 0.26 14.85 24.12
N CYS A 322 -1.03 14.65 23.93
CA CYS A 322 -1.64 14.83 22.60
C CYS A 322 -1.91 16.29 22.24
N ALA A 323 -2.18 17.15 23.24
CA ALA A 323 -2.30 18.58 23.04
C ALA A 323 -0.93 19.23 22.77
N ASP A 324 0.13 18.75 23.44
CA ASP A 324 1.51 19.19 23.25
C ASP A 324 2.16 18.62 21.99
N LEU A 325 1.57 17.58 21.36
CA LEU A 325 2.02 17.02 20.09
C LEU A 325 1.35 17.69 18.88
N VAL A 326 0.34 18.52 19.10
CA VAL A 326 -0.45 19.22 18.06
C VAL A 326 -0.42 20.76 18.24
N CYS A 327 0.20 21.27 19.32
CA CYS A 327 0.43 22.71 19.53
C CYS A 327 1.83 23.14 19.14
#